data_98b749c4330f8f85a564368416bef42e
#
_entry.id   98b749c4330f8f85a564368416bef42e
#
_cell.length_a   1.000
_cell.length_b   1.000
_cell.length_c   1.000
_cell.angle_alpha   90.00
_cell.angle_beta   90.00
_cell.angle_gamma   90.00
#
_symmetry.space_group_name_H-M   'P 1'
#
loop_
_entity.id
_entity.type
_entity.pdbx_description
1 polymer ?
#
loop_
_entity_poly.entity_id
_entity_poly.type
_entity_poly.pdbx_seq_one_letter_code
_entity_poly.pdbx_strand_id
1 'polypeptide(L)'
;PAANACRQKFIGVSENGGVLHVEMIHKKRKEKKEKKTEAKPRSASAVMRRRSAVCMTILVVCGAAVAGKLLKVSVVDNQKYETLANNYHFGTMTLRANRGAIYDANGTALAWSATVYNVYIDPKQYQDEMDAIEKANAKKEETAAKNNEEAANLVDVDQLKQSITTFLVETLGIDRAELEESYTKSGRYYVLKTQVEKDVADEITTYFDKLKLSFIGEEATTRRYYPQNELAAAVIGFTNGDGDGQYGLEYQYNDYLSGVDGRIISAQSANGEEMPYRYSTTYDAEDGASLYLTLDSTLQYYLEKSMSEMVEKFEVNDRATGIIMNPKTGAIYAMATCPSFDLNNPSEIYDPVVAAQLKELPESEYQDAYLEAREKQWRNKSISEINPPGSTIKIVTSASAFEENLIDLNSDT
;
A
#
# COMPACT_ATOMS: atom_id res chain seq x y z
N PRO A 1 -32.59 5.72 18.72
CA PRO A 1 -33.73 6.41 19.28
C PRO A 1 -34.90 5.46 19.48
N ALA A 2 -35.61 5.75 20.50
CA ALA A 2 -36.87 5.11 20.93
C ALA A 2 -36.68 3.97 21.94
N ALA A 3 -37.25 3.95 23.00
CA ALA A 3 -38.31 4.61 23.72
C ALA A 3 -38.72 3.63 24.82
N ASN A 4 -38.68 4.13 26.02
CA ASN A 4 -39.25 3.52 27.23
C ASN A 4 -40.77 3.34 27.07
N ALA A 5 -41.28 2.20 27.54
CA ALA A 5 -42.69 2.10 27.91
C ALA A 5 -42.84 1.42 29.28
N CYS A 6 -43.13 2.25 30.23
CA CYS A 6 -43.57 1.96 31.59
C CYS A 6 -44.97 1.33 31.53
N ARG A 7 -45.21 0.23 32.21
CA ARG A 7 -46.57 -0.31 32.51
C ARG A 7 -46.78 -0.35 34.00
N GLN A 8 -47.49 0.66 34.50
CA GLN A 8 -48.19 0.64 35.78
C GLN A 8 -49.37 -0.36 35.72
N LYS A 9 -49.48 -1.22 36.70
CA LYS A 9 -50.69 -1.99 36.96
C LYS A 9 -51.41 -1.43 38.18
N PHE A 10 -52.60 -0.92 37.96
CA PHE A 10 -53.58 -0.46 38.93
C PHE A 10 -53.96 -1.60 39.87
N ILE A 11 -54.04 -1.30 41.18
CA ILE A 11 -54.68 -2.11 42.19
C ILE A 11 -56.08 -1.53 42.42
N GLY A 12 -57.10 -2.28 42.07
CA GLY A 12 -58.51 -2.00 42.40
C GLY A 12 -58.80 -2.46 43.82
N VAL A 13 -59.26 -1.53 44.60
CA VAL A 13 -59.81 -1.79 45.94
C VAL A 13 -61.28 -2.18 45.72
N SER A 14 -61.68 -3.32 46.28
CA SER A 14 -63.06 -3.64 46.52
C SER A 14 -63.25 -3.87 48.01
N GLU A 15 -64.03 -2.99 48.64
CA GLU A 15 -64.58 -3.12 49.97
C GLU A 15 -65.63 -4.23 49.97
N ASN A 16 -65.53 -5.11 50.90
CA ASN A 16 -66.56 -5.70 51.75
C ASN A 16 -66.17 -7.15 52.13
N GLY A 17 -66.15 -7.35 53.38
CA GLY A 17 -66.25 -8.72 53.91
C GLY A 17 -65.20 -9.18 54.85
N GLY A 18 -65.32 -8.76 56.09
CA GLY A 18 -65.36 -9.71 57.11
C GLY A 18 -64.15 -9.91 58.06
N VAL A 19 -64.29 -9.39 59.16
CA VAL A 19 -63.50 -9.50 60.37
C VAL A 19 -63.26 -10.97 60.86
N LEU A 20 -63.87 -11.95 60.23
CA LEU A 20 -63.82 -13.39 60.64
C LEU A 20 -62.59 -14.15 60.10
N HIS A 21 -61.83 -13.63 59.25
CA HIS A 21 -60.69 -14.37 58.65
C HIS A 21 -59.35 -14.14 59.33
N VAL A 22 -59.26 -13.11 60.21
CA VAL A 22 -58.02 -12.74 60.92
C VAL A 22 -57.74 -13.58 62.10
N GLU A 23 -58.82 -14.01 62.88
CA GLU A 23 -58.68 -14.85 64.04
C GLU A 23 -58.26 -16.30 63.73
N MET A 24 -58.69 -16.88 62.61
CA MET A 24 -58.25 -18.23 62.20
C MET A 24 -56.80 -18.28 61.74
N ILE A 25 -56.26 -17.22 61.23
CA ILE A 25 -54.84 -17.13 60.77
C ILE A 25 -53.94 -17.04 62.01
N HIS A 26 -54.31 -16.32 63.04
CA HIS A 26 -53.54 -16.22 64.27
C HIS A 26 -53.51 -17.53 65.08
N LYS A 27 -54.57 -18.33 65.08
CA LYS A 27 -54.62 -19.64 65.80
C LYS A 27 -53.73 -20.69 65.11
N LYS A 28 -53.72 -20.73 63.72
CA LYS A 28 -52.82 -21.60 62.97
C LYS A 28 -51.36 -21.19 63.05
N ARG A 29 -51.10 -19.92 63.29
CA ARG A 29 -49.69 -19.41 63.41
C ARG A 29 -49.10 -19.70 64.79
N LYS A 30 -49.91 -19.77 65.90
CA LYS A 30 -49.46 -20.19 67.21
C LYS A 30 -49.15 -21.68 67.28
N GLU A 31 -50.04 -22.53 66.73
CA GLU A 31 -49.79 -23.99 66.68
C GLU A 31 -48.55 -24.36 65.78
N LYS A 32 -48.26 -23.58 64.78
CA LYS A 32 -47.09 -23.81 63.93
C LYS A 32 -45.75 -23.27 64.54
N LYS A 33 -45.83 -22.37 65.53
CA LYS A 33 -44.68 -21.93 66.35
C LYS A 33 -44.35 -22.89 67.48
N GLU A 34 -45.30 -23.54 68.11
CA GLU A 34 -45.02 -24.51 69.16
C GLU A 34 -44.48 -25.87 68.69
N LYS A 35 -44.81 -26.28 67.44
CA LYS A 35 -44.17 -27.46 66.80
C LYS A 35 -42.78 -27.25 66.24
N LYS A 36 -42.20 -26.04 66.36
CA LYS A 36 -40.84 -25.73 65.83
C LYS A 36 -39.75 -25.76 66.92
N THR A 37 -40.05 -26.10 68.17
CA THR A 37 -39.11 -25.97 69.29
C THR A 37 -38.55 -27.32 69.81
N GLU A 38 -38.83 -28.42 69.08
CA GLU A 38 -38.14 -29.69 69.37
C GLU A 38 -37.34 -30.18 68.15
N ALA A 39 -36.40 -29.35 67.66
CA ALA A 39 -35.36 -29.83 66.77
C ALA A 39 -34.21 -30.35 67.57
N LYS A 40 -34.06 -31.68 67.62
CA LYS A 40 -32.89 -32.36 68.22
C LYS A 40 -31.60 -31.63 67.73
N PRO A 41 -30.61 -31.40 68.64
CA PRO A 41 -29.37 -30.76 68.24
C PRO A 41 -28.70 -31.62 67.19
N ARG A 42 -28.58 -31.04 65.96
CA ARG A 42 -27.86 -31.66 64.81
C ARG A 42 -26.42 -31.84 65.24
N SER A 43 -25.93 -33.10 65.30
CA SER A 43 -24.53 -33.38 65.62
C SER A 43 -23.61 -32.52 64.73
N ALA A 44 -22.55 -31.96 65.32
CA ALA A 44 -21.59 -31.13 64.63
C ALA A 44 -21.07 -31.78 63.31
N SER A 45 -21.01 -33.11 63.29
CA SER A 45 -20.64 -33.93 62.15
C SER A 45 -21.65 -33.85 60.97
N ALA A 46 -22.97 -33.74 61.26
CA ALA A 46 -24.01 -33.63 60.23
C ALA A 46 -24.03 -32.26 59.59
N VAL A 47 -23.75 -31.17 60.30
CA VAL A 47 -23.61 -29.81 59.81
C VAL A 47 -22.34 -29.68 58.93
N MET A 48 -21.25 -30.31 59.40
CA MET A 48 -19.99 -30.30 58.67
C MET A 48 -20.07 -31.07 57.29
N ARG A 49 -20.71 -32.25 57.31
CA ARG A 49 -20.99 -33.04 56.12
C ARG A 49 -21.87 -32.27 55.11
N ARG A 50 -22.83 -31.48 55.55
CA ARG A 50 -23.71 -30.68 54.69
C ARG A 50 -22.94 -29.47 54.07
N ARG A 51 -22.06 -28.85 54.87
CA ARG A 51 -21.20 -27.78 54.41
C ARG A 51 -20.18 -28.27 53.36
N SER A 52 -19.52 -29.40 53.63
CA SER A 52 -18.58 -29.99 52.69
C SER A 52 -19.27 -30.49 51.40
N ALA A 53 -20.49 -31.04 51.49
CA ALA A 53 -21.28 -31.41 50.31
C ALA A 53 -21.65 -30.19 49.46
N VAL A 54 -22.02 -29.06 50.08
CA VAL A 54 -22.30 -27.80 49.36
C VAL A 54 -21.04 -27.26 48.68
N CYS A 55 -19.89 -27.24 49.38
CA CYS A 55 -18.63 -26.82 48.79
C CYS A 55 -18.23 -27.73 47.62
N MET A 56 -18.40 -29.03 47.75
CA MET A 56 -18.09 -30.00 46.71
C MET A 56 -19.01 -29.84 45.47
N THR A 57 -20.29 -29.57 45.71
CA THR A 57 -21.24 -29.27 44.63
C THR A 57 -20.86 -27.99 43.86
N ILE A 58 -20.47 -26.93 44.58
CA ILE A 58 -20.00 -25.68 43.97
C ILE A 58 -18.74 -25.95 43.12
N LEU A 59 -17.81 -26.74 43.64
CA LEU A 59 -16.56 -27.06 42.96
C LEU A 59 -16.81 -27.88 41.69
N VAL A 60 -17.75 -28.83 41.71
CA VAL A 60 -18.17 -29.62 40.55
C VAL A 60 -18.87 -28.74 39.51
N VAL A 61 -19.75 -27.82 39.92
CA VAL A 61 -20.43 -26.87 39.01
C VAL A 61 -19.43 -25.93 38.38
N CYS A 62 -18.48 -25.39 39.14
CA CYS A 62 -17.40 -24.55 38.57
C CYS A 62 -16.53 -25.34 37.58
N GLY A 63 -16.16 -26.57 37.94
CA GLY A 63 -15.39 -27.46 37.07
C GLY A 63 -16.12 -27.78 35.74
N ALA A 64 -17.43 -28.08 35.86
CA ALA A 64 -18.27 -28.32 34.70
C ALA A 64 -18.42 -27.06 33.79
N ALA A 65 -18.52 -25.88 34.39
CA ALA A 65 -18.57 -24.61 33.63
C ALA A 65 -17.25 -24.32 32.89
N VAL A 66 -16.11 -24.57 33.54
CA VAL A 66 -14.78 -24.41 32.87
C VAL A 66 -14.61 -25.46 31.79
N ALA A 67 -14.96 -26.71 32.02
CA ALA A 67 -14.89 -27.77 31.02
C ALA A 67 -15.81 -27.47 29.80
N GLY A 68 -17.04 -26.99 30.07
CA GLY A 68 -17.96 -26.57 29.01
C GLY A 68 -17.43 -25.41 28.18
N LYS A 69 -16.78 -24.42 28.82
CA LYS A 69 -16.13 -23.32 28.12
C LYS A 69 -14.93 -23.76 27.27
N LEU A 70 -14.12 -24.69 27.82
CA LEU A 70 -12.99 -25.30 27.11
C LEU A 70 -13.47 -26.10 25.88
N LEU A 71 -14.52 -26.92 26.05
CA LEU A 71 -15.12 -27.64 24.91
C LEU A 71 -15.67 -26.70 23.85
N LYS A 72 -16.33 -25.62 24.27
CA LYS A 72 -16.82 -24.62 23.31
C LYS A 72 -15.68 -23.99 22.52
N VAL A 73 -14.63 -23.55 23.19
CA VAL A 73 -13.46 -22.93 22.54
C VAL A 73 -12.70 -23.93 21.65
N SER A 74 -12.51 -25.17 22.15
CA SER A 74 -11.69 -26.18 21.46
C SER A 74 -12.41 -26.91 20.34
N VAL A 75 -13.74 -27.00 20.34
CA VAL A 75 -14.50 -27.78 19.35
C VAL A 75 -15.42 -26.89 18.53
N VAL A 76 -16.22 -26.03 19.17
CA VAL A 76 -17.23 -25.22 18.47
C VAL A 76 -16.62 -24.00 17.81
N ASP A 77 -15.75 -23.29 18.53
CA ASP A 77 -15.14 -22.05 18.06
C ASP A 77 -13.71 -22.27 17.52
N ASN A 78 -13.24 -23.54 17.39
CA ASN A 78 -11.90 -23.89 16.97
C ASN A 78 -11.51 -23.22 15.64
N GLN A 79 -12.34 -23.35 14.63
CA GLN A 79 -12.08 -22.79 13.29
C GLN A 79 -11.96 -21.27 13.30
N LYS A 80 -12.75 -20.59 14.16
CA LYS A 80 -12.66 -19.14 14.35
C LYS A 80 -11.35 -18.73 15.02
N TYR A 81 -10.93 -19.44 16.06
CA TYR A 81 -9.68 -19.12 16.76
C TYR A 81 -8.46 -19.55 15.95
N GLU A 82 -8.55 -20.62 15.16
CA GLU A 82 -7.52 -21.03 14.21
C GLU A 82 -7.34 -19.98 13.10
N THR A 83 -8.43 -19.47 12.52
CA THR A 83 -8.38 -18.39 11.53
C THR A 83 -7.81 -17.09 12.13
N LEU A 84 -8.22 -16.74 13.34
CA LEU A 84 -7.66 -15.60 14.06
C LEU A 84 -6.18 -15.81 14.39
N ALA A 85 -5.80 -16.98 14.87
CA ALA A 85 -4.39 -17.30 15.15
C ALA A 85 -3.55 -17.25 13.87
N ASN A 86 -4.03 -17.82 12.77
CA ASN A 86 -3.33 -17.79 11.50
C ASN A 86 -3.17 -16.35 10.98
N ASN A 87 -4.20 -15.51 11.11
CA ASN A 87 -4.13 -14.10 10.70
C ASN A 87 -3.19 -13.24 11.58
N TYR A 88 -2.97 -13.65 12.84
CA TYR A 88 -2.07 -12.95 13.76
C TYR A 88 -0.65 -13.52 13.77
N HIS A 89 -0.44 -14.75 13.28
CA HIS A 89 0.85 -15.44 13.34
C HIS A 89 1.58 -15.54 12.00
N PHE A 90 0.93 -15.16 10.89
CA PHE A 90 1.55 -15.17 9.56
C PHE A 90 1.56 -13.76 8.97
N GLY A 91 2.72 -13.18 8.84
CA GLY A 91 2.97 -12.03 7.99
C GLY A 91 3.14 -12.48 6.55
N THR A 92 2.59 -11.76 5.61
CA THR A 92 2.84 -11.97 4.19
C THR A 92 3.64 -10.78 3.67
N MET A 93 4.85 -11.03 3.19
CA MET A 93 5.69 -10.05 2.51
C MET A 93 5.63 -10.35 1.01
N THR A 94 5.33 -9.35 0.21
CA THR A 94 5.31 -9.47 -1.25
C THR A 94 6.74 -9.35 -1.78
N LEU A 95 7.16 -10.33 -2.60
CA LEU A 95 8.37 -10.24 -3.40
C LEU A 95 7.98 -9.69 -4.77
N ARG A 96 8.33 -8.45 -5.06
CA ARG A 96 8.02 -7.85 -6.35
C ARG A 96 8.76 -8.54 -7.48
N ALA A 97 8.03 -8.89 -8.55
CA ALA A 97 8.61 -9.36 -9.81
C ALA A 97 9.34 -8.20 -10.51
N ASN A 98 10.44 -8.49 -11.18
CA ASN A 98 11.07 -7.50 -12.05
C ASN A 98 10.29 -7.39 -13.36
N ARG A 99 9.91 -6.16 -13.70
CA ARG A 99 9.27 -5.88 -14.98
C ARG A 99 10.25 -6.12 -16.12
N GLY A 100 9.85 -6.88 -17.15
CA GLY A 100 10.66 -7.18 -18.32
C GLY A 100 11.16 -5.94 -19.04
N ALA A 101 12.34 -6.00 -19.62
CA ALA A 101 12.95 -4.90 -20.34
C ALA A 101 12.36 -4.74 -21.75
N ILE A 102 12.47 -3.54 -22.31
CA ILE A 102 12.13 -3.25 -23.72
C ILE A 102 13.43 -2.90 -24.44
N TYR A 103 13.73 -3.64 -25.50
CA TYR A 103 14.92 -3.48 -26.31
C TYR A 103 14.57 -3.05 -27.73
N ASP A 104 15.46 -2.29 -28.36
CA ASP A 104 15.41 -2.02 -29.78
C ASP A 104 15.83 -3.23 -30.64
N ALA A 105 15.84 -3.09 -31.95
CA ALA A 105 16.24 -4.13 -32.89
C ALA A 105 17.70 -4.60 -32.73
N ASN A 106 18.54 -3.79 -32.12
CA ASN A 106 19.98 -4.04 -31.90
C ASN A 106 20.28 -4.53 -30.48
N GLY A 107 19.26 -4.67 -29.62
CA GLY A 107 19.43 -5.06 -28.23
C GLY A 107 19.78 -3.91 -27.29
N THR A 108 19.64 -2.66 -27.74
CA THR A 108 19.79 -1.49 -26.86
C THR A 108 18.57 -1.35 -25.96
N ALA A 109 18.78 -1.21 -24.65
CA ALA A 109 17.69 -1.06 -23.71
C ALA A 109 17.01 0.31 -23.87
N LEU A 110 15.71 0.29 -24.15
CA LEU A 110 14.84 1.46 -24.20
C LEU A 110 14.09 1.67 -22.87
N ALA A 111 13.78 0.59 -22.16
CA ALA A 111 13.22 0.61 -20.82
C ALA A 111 13.70 -0.60 -20.03
N TRP A 112 14.03 -0.40 -18.75
CA TRP A 112 14.40 -1.46 -17.82
C TRP A 112 14.02 -1.10 -16.41
N SER A 113 13.97 -2.07 -15.51
CA SER A 113 13.59 -1.86 -14.10
C SER A 113 14.76 -2.18 -13.19
N ALA A 114 14.88 -1.42 -12.10
CA ALA A 114 15.82 -1.70 -11.02
C ALA A 114 15.09 -1.70 -9.69
N THR A 115 15.62 -2.46 -8.74
CA THR A 115 15.15 -2.46 -7.35
C THR A 115 15.56 -1.14 -6.70
N VAL A 116 14.60 -0.48 -6.09
CA VAL A 116 14.75 0.71 -5.26
C VAL A 116 14.01 0.49 -3.95
N TYR A 117 14.08 1.41 -3.01
CA TYR A 117 13.52 1.22 -1.67
C TYR A 117 12.61 2.37 -1.28
N ASN A 118 11.48 2.05 -0.66
CA ASN A 118 10.68 3.02 0.07
C ASN A 118 11.19 3.04 1.51
N VAL A 119 11.65 4.20 1.96
CA VAL A 119 12.08 4.39 3.35
C VAL A 119 10.91 4.88 4.17
N TYR A 120 10.59 4.17 5.23
CA TYR A 120 9.49 4.49 6.13
C TYR A 120 9.93 4.56 7.59
N ILE A 121 9.14 5.27 8.39
CA ILE A 121 9.31 5.35 9.83
C ILE A 121 8.14 4.64 10.54
N ASP A 122 8.43 3.98 11.69
CA ASP A 122 7.45 3.60 12.70
C ASP A 122 7.43 4.68 13.81
N PRO A 123 6.47 5.63 13.80
CA PRO A 123 6.44 6.71 14.77
C PRO A 123 6.26 6.23 16.20
N LYS A 124 5.52 5.13 16.39
CA LYS A 124 5.34 4.56 17.71
C LYS A 124 6.62 3.95 18.25
N GLN A 125 7.34 3.22 17.42
CA GLN A 125 8.62 2.63 17.81
C GLN A 125 9.68 3.70 18.10
N TYR A 126 9.68 4.79 17.30
CA TYR A 126 10.53 5.96 17.60
C TYR A 126 10.29 6.50 19.01
N GLN A 127 9.02 6.69 19.41
CA GLN A 127 8.68 7.17 20.75
C GLN A 127 9.09 6.16 21.81
N ASP A 128 8.79 4.87 21.60
CA ASP A 128 9.13 3.79 22.54
C ASP A 128 10.66 3.68 22.76
N GLU A 129 11.46 3.80 21.69
CA GLU A 129 12.92 3.74 21.75
C GLU A 129 13.52 5.00 22.43
N MET A 130 13.02 6.20 22.11
CA MET A 130 13.46 7.44 22.77
C MET A 130 13.15 7.40 24.29
N ASP A 131 11.93 7.00 24.65
CA ASP A 131 11.53 6.80 26.04
C ASP A 131 12.41 5.76 26.77
N ALA A 132 12.79 4.68 26.08
CA ALA A 132 13.64 3.65 26.65
C ALA A 132 15.05 4.18 26.96
N ILE A 133 15.60 5.03 26.08
CA ILE A 133 16.90 5.68 26.30
C ILE A 133 16.81 6.64 27.50
N GLU A 134 15.76 7.46 27.57
CA GLU A 134 15.56 8.38 28.71
C GLU A 134 15.43 7.62 30.04
N LYS A 135 14.64 6.53 30.09
CA LYS A 135 14.52 5.66 31.27
C LYS A 135 15.85 5.00 31.64
N ALA A 136 16.65 4.60 30.63
CA ALA A 136 17.96 4.02 30.89
C ALA A 136 18.94 5.06 31.47
N ASN A 137 18.93 6.30 31.00
CA ASN A 137 19.68 7.41 31.55
C ASN A 137 19.30 7.70 33.01
N ALA A 138 18.00 7.85 33.30
CA ALA A 138 17.50 8.10 34.64
C ALA A 138 17.92 6.98 35.63
N LYS A 139 17.91 5.71 35.18
CA LYS A 139 18.37 4.58 36.00
C LYS A 139 19.88 4.62 36.27
N LYS A 140 20.69 5.06 35.28
CA LYS A 140 22.15 5.25 35.48
C LYS A 140 22.43 6.36 36.49
N GLU A 141 21.72 7.50 36.38
CA GLU A 141 21.82 8.61 37.31
C GLU A 141 21.43 8.20 38.75
N GLU A 142 20.31 7.47 38.92
CA GLU A 142 19.89 6.96 40.22
C GLU A 142 20.93 6.01 40.82
N THR A 143 21.54 5.16 40.01
CA THR A 143 22.56 4.20 40.47
C THR A 143 23.83 4.92 40.84
N ALA A 144 24.27 5.91 40.05
CA ALA A 144 25.43 6.72 40.34
C ALA A 144 25.28 7.57 41.62
N ALA A 145 24.08 8.15 41.83
CA ALA A 145 23.72 8.88 43.04
C ALA A 145 23.75 7.99 44.30
N LYS A 146 23.34 6.72 44.20
CA LYS A 146 23.41 5.75 45.30
C LYS A 146 24.88 5.40 45.67
N ASN A 147 25.78 5.44 44.69
CA ASN A 147 27.18 5.11 44.89
C ASN A 147 28.08 6.36 45.16
N ASN A 148 27.51 7.57 45.22
CA ASN A 148 28.24 8.84 45.24
C ASN A 148 29.24 9.01 44.07
N GLU A 149 28.90 8.52 42.88
CA GLU A 149 29.71 8.62 41.65
C GLU A 149 28.96 9.49 40.62
N GLU A 150 29.69 10.05 39.67
CA GLU A 150 29.06 10.71 38.51
C GLU A 150 28.56 9.65 37.52
N ALA A 151 27.33 9.90 36.97
CA ALA A 151 26.77 8.99 35.96
C ALA A 151 27.57 9.01 34.67
N ALA A 152 28.23 7.90 34.35
CA ALA A 152 29.00 7.76 33.13
C ALA A 152 28.18 7.29 31.95
N ASN A 153 28.51 7.70 30.73
CA ASN A 153 27.89 7.27 29.46
C ASN A 153 26.38 7.55 29.37
N LEU A 154 25.98 8.74 29.78
CA LEU A 154 24.63 9.23 29.47
C LEU A 154 24.53 9.59 27.98
N VAL A 155 23.41 9.26 27.34
CA VAL A 155 23.11 9.65 25.98
C VAL A 155 22.30 10.95 26.03
N ASP A 156 22.82 12.00 25.40
CA ASP A 156 22.04 13.22 25.20
C ASP A 156 20.94 12.95 24.15
N VAL A 157 19.72 12.79 24.63
CA VAL A 157 18.58 12.41 23.78
C VAL A 157 18.21 13.52 22.79
N ASP A 158 18.35 14.78 23.20
CA ASP A 158 18.03 15.90 22.30
C ASP A 158 19.09 16.04 21.21
N GLN A 159 20.35 15.86 21.55
CA GLN A 159 21.44 15.82 20.56
C GLN A 159 21.29 14.62 19.62
N LEU A 160 20.88 13.44 20.14
CA LEU A 160 20.62 12.26 19.33
C LEU A 160 19.46 12.51 18.34
N LYS A 161 18.33 13.04 18.81
CA LYS A 161 17.20 13.41 17.96
C LYS A 161 17.60 14.38 16.85
N GLN A 162 18.38 15.42 17.19
CA GLN A 162 18.88 16.39 16.21
C GLN A 162 19.81 15.76 15.18
N SER A 163 20.72 14.87 15.59
CA SER A 163 21.64 14.19 14.68
C SER A 163 20.91 13.26 13.71
N ILE A 164 19.92 12.50 14.20
CA ILE A 164 19.08 11.63 13.37
C ILE A 164 18.29 12.46 12.36
N THR A 165 17.63 13.52 12.83
CA THR A 165 16.82 14.40 11.96
C THR A 165 17.71 15.04 10.88
N THR A 166 18.88 15.54 11.24
CA THR A 166 19.82 16.14 10.28
C THR A 166 20.30 15.12 9.26
N PHE A 167 20.69 13.93 9.71
CA PHE A 167 21.13 12.85 8.82
C PHE A 167 20.03 12.47 7.82
N LEU A 168 18.79 12.23 8.27
CA LEU A 168 17.69 11.86 7.38
C LEU A 168 17.32 12.98 6.40
N VAL A 169 17.32 14.23 6.84
CA VAL A 169 17.07 15.40 5.97
C VAL A 169 18.13 15.49 4.87
N GLU A 170 19.40 15.36 5.22
CA GLU A 170 20.51 15.47 4.27
C GLU A 170 20.55 14.26 3.31
N THR A 171 20.36 13.06 3.82
CA THR A 171 20.46 11.81 3.04
C THR A 171 19.26 11.60 2.14
N LEU A 172 18.04 11.87 2.62
CA LEU A 172 16.81 11.69 1.85
C LEU A 172 16.39 12.94 1.05
N GLY A 173 16.94 14.12 1.37
CA GLY A 173 16.53 15.37 0.74
C GLY A 173 15.05 15.71 1.00
N ILE A 174 14.55 15.47 2.22
CA ILE A 174 13.18 15.76 2.66
C ILE A 174 13.13 17.02 3.51
N ASP A 175 11.95 17.60 3.62
CA ASP A 175 11.75 18.78 4.48
C ASP A 175 11.85 18.40 5.97
N ARG A 176 12.58 19.23 6.75
CA ARG A 176 12.77 19.01 8.18
C ARG A 176 11.46 19.03 8.94
N ALA A 177 10.56 19.95 8.61
CA ALA A 177 9.29 20.10 9.32
C ALA A 177 8.36 18.90 9.06
N GLU A 178 8.37 18.38 7.83
CA GLU A 178 7.62 17.16 7.47
C GLU A 178 8.15 15.94 8.23
N LEU A 179 9.49 15.79 8.34
CA LEU A 179 10.11 14.71 9.11
C LEU A 179 9.76 14.83 10.61
N GLU A 180 9.86 16.01 11.21
CA GLU A 180 9.54 16.24 12.62
C GLU A 180 8.05 15.99 12.91
N GLU A 181 7.15 16.34 11.98
CA GLU A 181 5.73 15.98 12.07
C GLU A 181 5.53 14.47 12.05
N SER A 182 6.28 13.74 11.22
CA SER A 182 6.18 12.29 11.11
C SER A 182 6.42 11.55 12.43
N TYR A 183 7.30 12.07 13.30
CA TYR A 183 7.58 11.50 14.62
C TYR A 183 6.39 11.52 15.58
N THR A 184 5.42 12.40 15.33
CA THR A 184 4.23 12.59 16.18
C THR A 184 2.99 11.90 15.65
N LYS A 185 3.05 11.33 14.43
CA LYS A 185 1.89 10.67 13.82
C LYS A 185 1.49 9.42 14.57
N SER A 186 0.20 9.13 14.55
CA SER A 186 -0.34 7.89 15.10
C SER A 186 -0.24 6.78 14.06
N GLY A 187 0.38 5.67 14.44
CA GLY A 187 0.55 4.51 13.55
C GLY A 187 1.94 3.90 13.65
N ARG A 188 2.17 2.89 12.82
CA ARG A 188 3.45 2.16 12.76
C ARG A 188 4.13 2.23 11.39
N TYR A 189 3.52 2.90 10.43
CA TYR A 189 4.03 2.97 9.08
C TYR A 189 3.74 4.34 8.48
N TYR A 190 4.78 5.11 8.20
CA TYR A 190 4.70 6.37 7.48
C TYR A 190 5.89 6.48 6.52
N VAL A 191 5.60 6.58 5.22
CA VAL A 191 6.64 6.66 4.18
C VAL A 191 7.26 8.04 4.20
N LEU A 192 8.58 8.10 4.39
CA LEU A 192 9.38 9.33 4.35
C LEU A 192 9.80 9.68 2.92
N LYS A 193 10.25 8.68 2.17
CA LYS A 193 10.69 8.84 0.78
C LYS A 193 10.43 7.56 0.00
N THR A 194 9.91 7.71 -1.22
CA THR A 194 9.73 6.59 -2.16
C THR A 194 10.87 6.52 -3.14
N GLN A 195 11.11 5.33 -3.69
CA GLN A 195 12.05 5.09 -4.80
C GLN A 195 13.49 5.56 -4.52
N VAL A 196 13.96 5.32 -3.30
CA VAL A 196 15.34 5.61 -2.88
C VAL A 196 16.27 4.57 -3.49
N GLU A 197 17.41 5.02 -4.05
CA GLU A 197 18.44 4.13 -4.61
C GLU A 197 19.07 3.27 -3.51
N LYS A 198 19.54 2.08 -3.90
CA LYS A 198 20.07 1.10 -2.97
C LYS A 198 21.21 1.64 -2.09
N ASP A 199 22.14 2.37 -2.69
CA ASP A 199 23.32 2.89 -1.96
C ASP A 199 22.90 3.82 -0.81
N VAL A 200 21.85 4.62 -1.03
CA VAL A 200 21.30 5.54 -0.01
C VAL A 200 20.52 4.75 1.06
N ALA A 201 19.76 3.73 0.69
CA ALA A 201 19.06 2.86 1.63
C ALA A 201 20.07 2.10 2.53
N ASP A 202 21.11 1.50 1.94
CA ASP A 202 22.20 0.81 2.66
C ASP A 202 22.92 1.77 3.64
N GLU A 203 23.10 3.04 3.27
CA GLU A 203 23.68 4.07 4.15
C GLU A 203 22.81 4.33 5.38
N ILE A 204 21.49 4.46 5.16
CA ILE A 204 20.51 4.67 6.23
C ILE A 204 20.51 3.48 7.18
N THR A 205 20.37 2.25 6.65
CA THR A 205 20.39 1.04 7.45
C THR A 205 21.67 0.92 8.28
N THR A 206 22.82 1.18 7.65
CA THR A 206 24.14 1.17 8.35
C THR A 206 24.19 2.20 9.47
N TYR A 207 23.62 3.39 9.29
CA TYR A 207 23.60 4.43 10.32
C TYR A 207 22.75 4.01 11.53
N PHE A 208 21.53 3.50 11.29
CA PHE A 208 20.63 3.08 12.34
C PHE A 208 21.12 1.82 13.08
N ASP A 209 21.74 0.88 12.40
CA ASP A 209 22.37 -0.31 13.00
C ASP A 209 23.48 0.08 13.99
N LYS A 210 24.33 1.08 13.66
CA LYS A 210 25.36 1.60 14.58
C LYS A 210 24.76 2.21 15.83
N LEU A 211 23.61 2.88 15.70
CA LEU A 211 22.88 3.46 16.82
C LEU A 211 22.05 2.42 17.58
N LYS A 212 21.84 1.22 17.03
CA LYS A 212 20.94 0.16 17.54
C LYS A 212 19.51 0.64 17.68
N LEU A 213 19.05 1.41 16.71
CA LEU A 213 17.70 1.92 16.57
C LEU A 213 17.03 1.20 15.38
N SER A 214 15.75 0.92 15.50
CA SER A 214 15.02 0.10 14.52
C SER A 214 13.67 0.69 14.10
N PHE A 215 13.43 1.97 14.37
CA PHE A 215 12.19 2.66 13.98
C PHE A 215 12.18 3.13 12.51
N ILE A 216 13.29 3.06 11.79
CA ILE A 216 13.38 3.25 10.34
C ILE A 216 13.42 1.88 9.68
N GLY A 217 12.60 1.71 8.66
CA GLY A 217 12.61 0.51 7.83
C GLY A 217 12.65 0.85 6.36
N GLU A 218 12.99 -0.15 5.57
CA GLU A 218 12.99 -0.07 4.11
C GLU A 218 12.14 -1.18 3.50
N GLU A 219 11.42 -0.85 2.44
CA GLU A 219 10.61 -1.81 1.68
C GLU A 219 11.07 -1.79 0.23
N ALA A 220 11.53 -2.94 -0.27
CA ALA A 220 11.97 -3.07 -1.65
C ALA A 220 10.80 -2.86 -2.62
N THR A 221 11.00 -2.00 -3.61
CA THR A 221 10.09 -1.73 -4.71
C THR A 221 10.87 -1.67 -6.02
N THR A 222 10.20 -1.44 -7.12
CA THR A 222 10.83 -1.34 -8.44
C THR A 222 10.62 0.04 -9.03
N ARG A 223 11.64 0.56 -9.72
CA ARG A 223 11.55 1.78 -10.50
C ARG A 223 11.85 1.48 -11.96
N ARG A 224 11.04 2.05 -12.84
CA ARG A 224 11.23 1.98 -14.28
C ARG A 224 12.14 3.09 -14.76
N TYR A 225 13.13 2.75 -15.56
CA TYR A 225 14.10 3.67 -16.14
C TYR A 225 14.00 3.67 -17.66
N TYR A 226 14.05 4.86 -18.23
CA TYR A 226 14.06 5.10 -19.66
C TYR A 226 15.34 5.84 -20.03
N PRO A 227 16.44 5.12 -20.37
CA PRO A 227 17.78 5.71 -20.54
C PRO A 227 17.86 6.76 -21.64
N GLN A 228 16.94 6.72 -22.59
CA GLN A 228 16.89 7.62 -23.74
C GLN A 228 15.90 8.79 -23.55
N ASN A 229 15.36 8.94 -22.35
CA ASN A 229 14.41 9.98 -21.94
C ASN A 229 13.22 10.15 -22.90
N GLU A 230 13.38 10.89 -23.99
CA GLU A 230 12.33 11.28 -24.93
C GLU A 230 12.18 10.34 -26.13
N LEU A 231 13.18 9.47 -26.39
CA LEU A 231 13.24 8.65 -27.58
C LEU A 231 12.06 7.68 -27.67
N ALA A 232 11.31 7.76 -28.75
CA ALA A 232 10.12 6.94 -29.01
C ALA A 232 9.06 7.02 -27.90
N ALA A 233 8.98 8.13 -27.15
CA ALA A 233 8.18 8.25 -25.95
C ALA A 233 6.70 7.87 -26.16
N ALA A 234 6.07 8.38 -27.21
CA ALA A 234 4.68 8.05 -27.52
C ALA A 234 4.45 6.57 -27.93
N VAL A 235 5.52 5.86 -28.32
CA VAL A 235 5.48 4.43 -28.70
C VAL A 235 5.71 3.57 -27.46
N ILE A 236 6.81 3.83 -26.72
CA ILE A 236 7.18 3.05 -25.54
C ILE A 236 6.12 3.23 -24.46
N GLY A 237 5.72 4.47 -24.18
CA GLY A 237 4.85 4.78 -23.05
C GLY A 237 5.59 4.71 -21.73
N PHE A 238 4.85 4.78 -20.64
CA PHE A 238 5.42 4.81 -19.30
C PHE A 238 4.57 4.01 -18.30
N THR A 239 5.12 3.77 -17.11
CA THR A 239 4.45 3.11 -16.00
C THR A 239 4.06 4.12 -14.91
N ASN A 240 3.07 3.76 -14.09
CA ASN A 240 2.79 4.47 -12.84
C ASN A 240 3.82 4.12 -11.75
N GLY A 241 3.64 4.70 -10.56
CA GLY A 241 4.50 4.43 -9.38
C GLY A 241 4.46 2.98 -8.89
N ASP A 242 3.41 2.25 -9.21
CA ASP A 242 3.23 0.82 -8.84
C ASP A 242 3.85 -0.13 -9.87
N GLY A 243 4.34 0.40 -11.00
CA GLY A 243 4.96 -0.36 -12.07
C GLY A 243 3.98 -0.83 -13.16
N ASP A 244 2.71 -0.41 -13.12
CA ASP A 244 1.73 -0.74 -14.15
C ASP A 244 1.84 0.18 -15.36
N GLY A 245 1.81 -0.40 -16.55
CA GLY A 245 1.85 0.35 -17.81
C GLY A 245 0.62 1.24 -18.00
N GLN A 246 0.85 2.51 -18.32
CA GLN A 246 -0.21 3.50 -18.50
C GLN A 246 -0.46 3.85 -19.97
N TYR A 247 0.57 3.93 -20.79
CA TYR A 247 0.50 4.28 -22.21
C TYR A 247 1.45 3.44 -23.04
N GLY A 248 1.27 3.50 -24.38
CA GLY A 248 2.16 2.88 -25.35
C GLY A 248 2.30 1.37 -25.21
N LEU A 249 3.49 0.86 -25.50
CA LEU A 249 3.83 -0.57 -25.38
C LEU A 249 3.84 -1.03 -23.92
N GLU A 250 4.19 -0.17 -22.99
CA GLU A 250 4.11 -0.47 -21.55
C GLU A 250 2.70 -0.86 -21.13
N TYR A 251 1.67 -0.16 -21.64
CA TYR A 251 0.27 -0.51 -21.39
C TYR A 251 -0.18 -1.73 -22.20
N GLN A 252 0.11 -1.74 -23.51
CA GLN A 252 -0.37 -2.78 -24.42
C GLN A 252 0.15 -4.18 -24.05
N TYR A 253 1.38 -4.26 -23.55
CA TYR A 253 2.04 -5.50 -23.15
C TYR A 253 2.20 -5.63 -21.63
N ASN A 254 1.36 -4.94 -20.87
CA ASN A 254 1.48 -4.93 -19.40
C ASN A 254 1.50 -6.34 -18.82
N ASP A 255 0.57 -7.21 -19.23
CA ASP A 255 0.46 -8.59 -18.73
C ASP A 255 1.70 -9.45 -18.99
N TYR A 256 2.47 -9.15 -20.06
CA TYR A 256 3.72 -9.84 -20.38
C TYR A 256 4.91 -9.24 -19.65
N LEU A 257 4.91 -7.92 -19.48
CA LEU A 257 6.01 -7.18 -18.89
C LEU A 257 6.02 -7.26 -17.36
N SER A 258 4.86 -7.24 -16.70
CA SER A 258 4.77 -7.11 -15.24
C SER A 258 5.26 -8.34 -14.46
N GLY A 259 5.21 -9.54 -15.07
CA GLY A 259 5.53 -10.79 -14.35
C GLY A 259 4.47 -11.15 -13.30
N VAL A 260 4.84 -12.00 -12.37
CA VAL A 260 3.98 -12.44 -11.27
C VAL A 260 4.72 -12.28 -9.95
N ASP A 261 4.17 -11.44 -9.06
CA ASP A 261 4.76 -11.22 -7.75
C ASP A 261 4.80 -12.50 -6.92
N GLY A 262 5.94 -12.75 -6.28
CA GLY A 262 6.11 -13.77 -5.28
C GLY A 262 5.62 -13.32 -3.91
N ARG A 263 5.67 -14.23 -2.93
CA ARG A 263 5.31 -13.91 -1.55
C ARG A 263 6.08 -14.77 -0.56
N ILE A 264 6.48 -14.17 0.53
CA ILE A 264 7.01 -14.86 1.71
C ILE A 264 5.90 -14.87 2.75
N ILE A 265 5.51 -16.05 3.19
CA ILE A 265 4.60 -16.23 4.32
C ILE A 265 5.46 -16.64 5.50
N SER A 266 5.68 -15.73 6.45
CA SER A 266 6.48 -15.99 7.66
C SER A 266 5.62 -15.98 8.91
N ALA A 267 5.96 -16.83 9.89
CA ALA A 267 5.34 -16.77 11.19
C ALA A 267 5.89 -15.56 11.98
N GLN A 268 4.99 -14.72 12.47
CA GLN A 268 5.32 -13.57 13.31
C GLN A 268 5.00 -13.85 14.77
N SER A 269 5.80 -13.30 15.68
CA SER A 269 5.50 -13.29 17.11
C SER A 269 4.31 -12.38 17.40
N ALA A 270 3.73 -12.49 18.60
CA ALA A 270 2.64 -11.60 19.04
C ALA A 270 3.02 -10.10 19.03
N ASN A 271 4.30 -9.78 18.93
CA ASN A 271 4.84 -8.42 18.86
C ASN A 271 5.16 -7.98 17.43
N GLY A 272 4.88 -8.81 16.41
CA GLY A 272 5.17 -8.51 15.02
C GLY A 272 6.61 -8.81 14.56
N GLU A 273 7.45 -9.39 15.44
CA GLU A 273 8.80 -9.80 15.08
C GLU A 273 8.79 -11.14 14.34
N GLU A 274 9.60 -11.28 13.30
CA GLU A 274 9.75 -12.54 12.56
C GLU A 274 10.33 -13.62 13.48
N MET A 275 9.66 -14.78 13.51
CA MET A 275 10.17 -15.94 14.23
C MET A 275 11.20 -16.67 13.39
N PRO A 276 12.47 -16.72 13.80
CA PRO A 276 13.50 -17.39 13.02
C PRO A 276 13.21 -18.90 12.91
N TYR A 277 13.18 -19.39 11.66
CA TYR A 277 13.45 -20.78 11.24
C TYR A 277 12.37 -21.85 11.27
N ARG A 278 11.09 -21.62 11.56
CA ARG A 278 10.20 -22.80 11.58
C ARG A 278 9.00 -22.81 10.63
N TYR A 279 8.55 -21.68 10.13
CA TYR A 279 7.37 -21.64 9.24
C TYR A 279 7.44 -20.43 8.27
N SER A 280 8.47 -20.38 7.43
CA SER A 280 8.42 -19.49 6.26
C SER A 280 8.27 -20.35 5.01
N THR A 281 7.30 -20.01 4.18
CA THR A 281 7.14 -20.56 2.84
C THR A 281 7.34 -19.42 1.86
N THR A 282 8.34 -19.55 1.00
CA THR A 282 8.61 -18.58 -0.07
C THR A 282 8.00 -19.12 -1.36
N TYR A 283 7.23 -18.26 -2.00
CA TYR A 283 6.83 -18.42 -3.40
C TYR A 283 7.64 -17.39 -4.18
N ASP A 284 8.54 -17.85 -5.03
CA ASP A 284 9.42 -16.98 -5.79
C ASP A 284 8.60 -16.14 -6.78
N ALA A 285 9.08 -14.92 -7.05
CA ALA A 285 8.53 -14.08 -8.09
C ALA A 285 8.92 -14.62 -9.47
N GLU A 286 8.04 -14.51 -10.44
CA GLU A 286 8.33 -14.81 -11.85
C GLU A 286 8.49 -13.48 -12.60
N ASP A 287 9.71 -13.17 -13.03
CA ASP A 287 10.02 -11.94 -13.75
C ASP A 287 9.25 -11.83 -15.07
N GLY A 288 8.90 -10.62 -15.45
CA GLY A 288 8.21 -10.35 -16.70
C GLY A 288 9.05 -10.65 -17.93
N ALA A 289 8.38 -10.98 -19.03
CA ALA A 289 9.03 -11.24 -20.31
C ALA A 289 9.53 -9.92 -20.94
N SER A 290 10.74 -9.94 -21.51
CA SER A 290 11.29 -8.79 -22.22
C SER A 290 10.78 -8.70 -23.65
N LEU A 291 10.58 -7.47 -24.16
CA LEU A 291 10.17 -7.19 -25.52
C LEU A 291 11.38 -6.80 -26.37
N TYR A 292 11.47 -7.36 -27.56
CA TYR A 292 12.41 -6.93 -28.60
C TYR A 292 11.61 -6.31 -29.75
N LEU A 293 11.86 -5.03 -29.99
CA LEU A 293 11.14 -4.26 -31.00
C LEU A 293 11.84 -4.32 -32.35
N THR A 294 11.11 -3.94 -33.41
CA THR A 294 11.68 -3.66 -34.72
C THR A 294 12.23 -2.25 -34.83
N LEU A 295 11.98 -1.40 -33.84
CA LEU A 295 12.53 -0.04 -33.76
C LEU A 295 14.05 -0.09 -33.72
N ASP A 296 14.68 0.76 -34.50
CA ASP A 296 16.12 1.06 -34.51
C ASP A 296 16.32 2.42 -33.86
N SER A 297 16.98 2.45 -32.70
CA SER A 297 17.17 3.68 -31.92
C SER A 297 17.94 4.76 -32.71
N THR A 298 18.81 4.37 -33.59
CA THR A 298 19.54 5.32 -34.47
C THR A 298 18.60 5.97 -35.50
N LEU A 299 17.79 5.17 -36.19
CA LEU A 299 16.81 5.69 -37.13
C LEU A 299 15.74 6.53 -36.43
N GLN A 300 15.31 6.10 -35.26
CA GLN A 300 14.37 6.83 -34.39
C GLN A 300 14.92 8.21 -34.03
N TYR A 301 16.16 8.27 -33.55
CA TYR A 301 16.82 9.53 -33.20
C TYR A 301 16.90 10.49 -34.38
N TYR A 302 17.31 10.02 -35.57
CA TYR A 302 17.39 10.89 -36.76
C TYR A 302 16.01 11.34 -37.24
N LEU A 303 15.00 10.50 -37.14
CA LEU A 303 13.61 10.88 -37.45
C LEU A 303 13.13 12.00 -36.51
N GLU A 304 13.26 11.82 -35.21
CA GLU A 304 12.83 12.80 -34.20
C GLU A 304 13.57 14.12 -34.36
N LYS A 305 14.90 14.08 -34.54
CA LYS A 305 15.73 15.26 -34.73
C LYS A 305 15.28 16.04 -35.96
N SER A 306 15.11 15.35 -37.11
CA SER A 306 14.67 16.00 -38.35
C SER A 306 13.27 16.57 -38.23
N MET A 307 12.37 15.91 -37.50
CA MET A 307 11.02 16.39 -37.24
C MET A 307 11.02 17.62 -36.33
N SER A 308 11.83 17.62 -35.27
CA SER A 308 11.95 18.75 -34.35
C SER A 308 12.48 19.99 -35.09
N GLU A 309 13.54 19.85 -35.91
CA GLU A 309 14.07 20.92 -36.75
C GLU A 309 13.02 21.44 -37.75
N MET A 310 12.19 20.55 -38.30
CA MET A 310 11.12 20.93 -39.24
C MET A 310 9.98 21.68 -38.53
N VAL A 311 9.55 21.19 -37.36
CA VAL A 311 8.47 21.78 -36.54
C VAL A 311 8.86 23.21 -36.14
N GLU A 312 10.09 23.41 -35.66
CA GLU A 312 10.63 24.71 -35.31
C GLU A 312 10.74 25.64 -36.53
N LYS A 313 11.37 25.15 -37.60
CA LYS A 313 11.62 25.97 -38.83
C LYS A 313 10.36 26.44 -39.52
N PHE A 314 9.31 25.62 -39.53
CA PHE A 314 8.06 25.91 -40.24
C PHE A 314 6.93 26.32 -39.31
N GLU A 315 7.22 26.57 -38.03
CA GLU A 315 6.25 27.00 -37.00
C GLU A 315 4.97 26.16 -37.04
N VAL A 316 5.13 24.84 -36.98
CA VAL A 316 3.99 23.90 -37.01
C VAL A 316 3.11 24.09 -35.80
N ASN A 317 1.85 24.51 -36.01
CA ASN A 317 0.91 24.88 -34.93
C ASN A 317 0.38 23.71 -34.10
N ASP A 318 0.59 22.48 -34.54
CA ASP A 318 0.18 21.27 -33.85
C ASP A 318 1.30 20.24 -33.96
N ARG A 319 1.07 19.07 -33.37
CA ARG A 319 2.06 17.99 -33.38
C ARG A 319 2.26 17.41 -34.77
N ALA A 320 3.50 17.13 -35.13
CA ALA A 320 3.87 16.39 -36.33
C ALA A 320 4.07 14.91 -36.03
N THR A 321 3.94 14.05 -37.03
CA THR A 321 4.21 12.62 -36.90
C THR A 321 4.97 12.09 -38.10
N GLY A 322 5.85 11.11 -37.88
CA GLY A 322 6.63 10.43 -38.90
C GLY A 322 6.80 8.95 -38.64
N ILE A 323 6.81 8.15 -39.70
CA ILE A 323 7.00 6.69 -39.64
C ILE A 323 8.01 6.25 -40.66
N ILE A 324 8.99 5.45 -40.28
CA ILE A 324 9.89 4.72 -41.18
C ILE A 324 9.53 3.24 -41.08
N MET A 325 9.07 2.67 -42.21
CA MET A 325 8.58 1.29 -42.24
C MET A 325 9.14 0.53 -43.44
N ASN A 326 9.39 -0.75 -43.25
CA ASN A 326 9.69 -1.68 -44.34
C ASN A 326 8.38 -2.12 -45.03
N PRO A 327 8.09 -1.72 -46.26
CA PRO A 327 6.81 -2.04 -46.90
C PRO A 327 6.63 -3.52 -47.23
N LYS A 328 7.71 -4.33 -47.24
CA LYS A 328 7.65 -5.77 -47.57
C LYS A 328 7.30 -6.61 -46.33
N THR A 329 7.77 -6.20 -45.17
CA THR A 329 7.60 -6.99 -43.92
C THR A 329 6.60 -6.37 -42.98
N GLY A 330 6.29 -5.06 -43.14
CA GLY A 330 5.50 -4.30 -42.18
C GLY A 330 6.28 -3.86 -40.93
N ALA A 331 7.57 -4.19 -40.82
CA ALA A 331 8.40 -3.81 -39.70
C ALA A 331 8.56 -2.31 -39.60
N ILE A 332 8.23 -1.72 -38.46
CA ILE A 332 8.38 -0.29 -38.16
C ILE A 332 9.77 -0.09 -37.57
N TYR A 333 10.61 0.65 -38.24
CA TYR A 333 11.96 0.96 -37.80
C TYR A 333 12.04 2.23 -36.96
N ALA A 334 11.14 3.19 -37.20
CA ALA A 334 10.98 4.37 -36.39
C ALA A 334 9.56 4.89 -36.45
N MET A 335 9.05 5.43 -35.37
CA MET A 335 7.75 6.09 -35.28
C MET A 335 7.84 7.20 -34.23
N ALA A 336 7.63 8.43 -34.65
CA ALA A 336 7.81 9.61 -33.84
C ALA A 336 6.58 10.51 -33.83
N THR A 337 6.34 11.16 -32.71
CA THR A 337 5.43 12.31 -32.56
C THR A 337 6.24 13.46 -32.01
N CYS A 338 6.16 14.64 -32.60
CA CYS A 338 6.88 15.83 -32.19
C CYS A 338 5.89 16.98 -31.92
N PRO A 339 6.01 17.74 -30.82
CA PRO A 339 6.96 17.55 -29.72
C PRO A 339 6.82 16.22 -28.98
N SER A 340 7.92 15.70 -28.43
CA SER A 340 7.98 14.52 -27.59
C SER A 340 7.84 14.90 -26.10
N PHE A 341 8.06 13.97 -25.18
CA PHE A 341 8.07 14.20 -23.73
C PHE A 341 9.06 13.25 -23.04
N ASP A 342 9.51 13.61 -21.83
CA ASP A 342 10.39 12.76 -21.03
C ASP A 342 9.60 11.62 -20.37
N LEU A 343 9.97 10.39 -20.70
CA LEU A 343 9.37 9.17 -20.13
C LEU A 343 9.62 9.02 -18.63
N ASN A 344 10.71 9.60 -18.11
CA ASN A 344 11.01 9.58 -16.69
C ASN A 344 10.19 10.63 -15.90
N ASN A 345 9.68 11.69 -16.60
CA ASN A 345 8.85 12.74 -16.03
C ASN A 345 7.59 12.98 -16.87
N PRO A 346 6.75 11.99 -17.13
CA PRO A 346 5.66 12.06 -18.10
C PRO A 346 4.58 13.08 -17.75
N SER A 347 4.51 13.50 -16.50
CA SER A 347 3.53 14.49 -16.01
C SER A 347 3.94 15.93 -16.31
N GLU A 348 5.19 16.20 -16.62
CA GLU A 348 5.65 17.52 -17.02
C GLU A 348 5.19 17.86 -18.44
N ILE A 349 4.71 19.08 -18.65
CA ILE A 349 4.35 19.56 -20.00
C ILE A 349 5.62 20.00 -20.70
N TYR A 350 6.01 19.24 -21.71
CA TYR A 350 7.29 19.39 -22.41
C TYR A 350 7.26 20.47 -23.50
N ASP A 351 6.07 20.72 -24.08
CA ASP A 351 5.88 21.79 -25.04
C ASP A 351 5.90 23.16 -24.32
N PRO A 352 6.93 24.00 -24.59
CA PRO A 352 7.08 25.28 -23.89
C PRO A 352 5.95 26.28 -24.19
N VAL A 353 5.31 26.17 -25.36
CA VAL A 353 4.19 27.03 -25.73
C VAL A 353 2.96 26.66 -24.92
N VAL A 354 2.65 25.37 -24.85
CA VAL A 354 1.54 24.87 -24.04
C VAL A 354 1.79 25.13 -22.55
N ALA A 355 3.01 24.91 -22.06
CA ALA A 355 3.38 25.19 -20.68
C ALA A 355 3.22 26.68 -20.32
N ALA A 356 3.54 27.58 -21.24
CA ALA A 356 3.33 29.02 -21.05
C ALA A 356 1.84 29.40 -21.01
N GLN A 357 1.05 28.83 -21.94
CA GLN A 357 -0.41 29.07 -21.99
C GLN A 357 -1.11 28.59 -20.72
N LEU A 358 -0.72 27.43 -20.19
CA LEU A 358 -1.29 26.91 -18.94
C LEU A 358 -1.03 27.84 -17.74
N LYS A 359 0.14 28.48 -17.66
CA LYS A 359 0.47 29.41 -16.57
C LYS A 359 -0.34 30.70 -16.60
N GLU A 360 -0.93 31.05 -17.73
CA GLU A 360 -1.76 32.25 -17.92
C GLU A 360 -3.24 32.00 -17.53
N LEU A 361 -3.63 30.73 -17.34
CA LEU A 361 -5.01 30.38 -17.02
C LEU A 361 -5.36 30.68 -15.56
N PRO A 362 -6.62 31.01 -15.27
CA PRO A 362 -7.14 31.09 -13.91
C PRO A 362 -7.05 29.74 -13.21
N GLU A 363 -6.85 29.75 -11.87
CA GLU A 363 -6.78 28.53 -11.03
C GLU A 363 -7.95 27.56 -11.28
N SER A 364 -9.15 28.09 -11.54
CA SER A 364 -10.35 27.29 -11.79
C SER A 364 -10.33 26.49 -13.11
N GLU A 365 -9.51 26.90 -14.08
CA GLU A 365 -9.43 26.29 -15.43
C GLU A 365 -8.11 25.55 -15.62
N TYR A 366 -7.10 25.86 -14.80
CA TYR A 366 -5.76 25.31 -14.93
C TYR A 366 -5.75 23.79 -14.87
N GLN A 367 -6.43 23.20 -13.89
CA GLN A 367 -6.37 21.76 -13.67
C GLN A 367 -6.94 20.95 -14.84
N ASP A 368 -8.08 21.36 -15.37
CA ASP A 368 -8.71 20.66 -16.49
C ASP A 368 -7.88 20.80 -17.77
N ALA A 369 -7.39 22.01 -18.04
CA ALA A 369 -6.52 22.28 -19.19
C ALA A 369 -5.18 21.53 -19.10
N TYR A 370 -4.60 21.44 -17.91
CA TYR A 370 -3.38 20.67 -17.66
C TYR A 370 -3.59 19.18 -17.95
N LEU A 371 -4.69 18.60 -17.46
CA LEU A 371 -5.02 17.19 -17.70
C LEU A 371 -5.20 16.90 -19.18
N GLU A 372 -5.91 17.78 -19.92
CA GLU A 372 -6.11 17.65 -21.35
C GLU A 372 -4.78 17.75 -22.13
N ALA A 373 -3.95 18.72 -21.80
CA ALA A 373 -2.64 18.92 -22.42
C ALA A 373 -1.73 17.70 -22.22
N ARG A 374 -1.72 17.16 -20.99
CA ARG A 374 -0.97 15.97 -20.60
C ARG A 374 -1.43 14.74 -21.38
N GLU A 375 -2.73 14.47 -21.43
CA GLU A 375 -3.27 13.35 -22.18
C GLU A 375 -2.98 13.49 -23.69
N LYS A 376 -3.06 14.70 -24.24
CA LYS A 376 -2.71 14.97 -25.63
C LYS A 376 -1.24 14.69 -25.90
N GLN A 377 -0.34 15.08 -25.00
CA GLN A 377 1.11 14.83 -25.08
C GLN A 377 1.43 13.32 -25.13
N TRP A 378 0.75 12.50 -24.34
CA TRP A 378 1.00 11.06 -24.25
C TRP A 378 0.49 10.26 -25.45
N ARG A 379 -0.50 10.79 -26.18
CA ARG A 379 -1.08 10.08 -27.33
C ARG A 379 -0.09 9.96 -28.48
N ASN A 380 0.03 8.76 -29.02
CA ASN A 380 0.75 8.55 -30.26
C ASN A 380 -0.09 9.05 -31.45
N LYS A 381 0.25 10.22 -31.98
CA LYS A 381 -0.47 10.87 -33.08
C LYS A 381 -0.55 9.99 -34.34
N SER A 382 0.48 9.16 -34.58
CA SER A 382 0.55 8.29 -35.76
C SER A 382 -0.61 7.29 -35.87
N ILE A 383 -1.18 6.89 -34.74
CA ILE A 383 -2.21 5.83 -34.67
C ILE A 383 -3.52 6.30 -34.04
N SER A 384 -3.54 7.44 -33.35
CA SER A 384 -4.72 7.92 -32.61
C SER A 384 -5.44 9.09 -33.24
N GLU A 385 -4.81 9.77 -34.19
CA GLU A 385 -5.39 10.95 -34.85
C GLU A 385 -5.68 10.71 -36.32
N ILE A 386 -6.78 11.28 -36.79
CA ILE A 386 -7.21 11.17 -38.18
C ILE A 386 -6.73 12.42 -38.97
N ASN A 387 -6.02 12.18 -40.04
CA ASN A 387 -5.54 13.26 -40.96
C ASN A 387 -6.14 13.08 -42.34
N PRO A 388 -6.54 14.18 -43.01
CA PRO A 388 -6.92 14.13 -44.41
C PRO A 388 -5.74 13.68 -45.29
N PRO A 389 -5.88 12.62 -46.11
CA PRO A 389 -4.77 12.08 -46.87
C PRO A 389 -4.27 12.99 -47.98
N GLY A 390 -5.05 14.00 -48.36
CA GLY A 390 -4.70 14.90 -49.47
C GLY A 390 -4.45 14.13 -50.77
N SER A 391 -3.44 14.57 -51.52
CA SER A 391 -3.09 13.95 -52.81
C SER A 391 -2.52 12.52 -52.69
N THR A 392 -2.14 12.05 -51.51
CA THR A 392 -1.67 10.67 -51.33
C THR A 392 -2.75 9.63 -51.60
N ILE A 393 -4.03 9.99 -51.46
CA ILE A 393 -5.16 9.12 -51.81
C ILE A 393 -5.18 8.77 -53.30
N LYS A 394 -4.60 9.63 -54.16
CA LYS A 394 -4.53 9.39 -55.62
C LYS A 394 -3.77 8.11 -55.96
N ILE A 395 -2.77 7.73 -55.15
CA ILE A 395 -2.03 6.48 -55.33
C ILE A 395 -2.98 5.29 -55.18
N VAL A 396 -3.82 5.32 -54.17
CA VAL A 396 -4.82 4.26 -53.93
C VAL A 396 -5.87 4.24 -55.01
N THR A 397 -6.37 5.43 -55.41
CA THR A 397 -7.35 5.55 -56.51
C THR A 397 -6.81 5.02 -57.81
N SER A 398 -5.57 5.39 -58.19
CA SER A 398 -4.92 4.89 -59.39
C SER A 398 -4.68 3.40 -59.36
N ALA A 399 -4.18 2.88 -58.23
CA ALA A 399 -3.97 1.45 -58.07
C ALA A 399 -5.28 0.64 -58.21
N SER A 400 -6.37 1.14 -57.60
CA SER A 400 -7.70 0.53 -57.75
C SER A 400 -8.22 0.59 -59.20
N ALA A 401 -7.98 1.70 -59.91
CA ALA A 401 -8.40 1.84 -61.31
C ALA A 401 -7.61 0.88 -62.23
N PHE A 402 -6.35 0.63 -61.94
CA PHE A 402 -5.55 -0.38 -62.66
C PHE A 402 -6.05 -1.80 -62.34
N GLU A 403 -6.33 -2.14 -61.08
CA GLU A 403 -6.81 -3.46 -60.69
C GLU A 403 -8.16 -3.78 -61.34
N GLU A 404 -9.05 -2.80 -61.39
CA GLU A 404 -10.37 -2.91 -62.05
C GLU A 404 -10.32 -2.80 -63.57
N ASN A 405 -9.11 -2.66 -64.18
CA ASN A 405 -8.91 -2.48 -65.63
C ASN A 405 -9.65 -1.29 -66.23
N LEU A 406 -9.87 -0.23 -65.44
CA LEU A 406 -10.51 1.02 -65.91
C LEU A 406 -9.54 1.92 -66.62
N ILE A 407 -8.25 1.82 -66.35
CA ILE A 407 -7.17 2.55 -67.00
C ILE A 407 -6.04 1.59 -67.35
N ASP A 408 -5.28 1.93 -68.41
CA ASP A 408 -4.05 1.23 -68.81
C ASP A 408 -2.87 2.18 -68.63
N LEU A 409 -1.66 1.64 -68.41
CA LEU A 409 -0.42 2.42 -68.29
C LEU A 409 -0.13 3.30 -69.52
N ASN A 410 -0.69 2.97 -70.70
CA ASN A 410 -0.54 3.70 -71.93
C ASN A 410 -1.78 4.54 -72.34
N SER A 411 -2.81 4.61 -71.47
CA SER A 411 -3.98 5.43 -71.73
C SER A 411 -3.64 6.92 -71.53
N ASP A 412 -3.77 7.72 -72.56
CA ASP A 412 -3.74 9.18 -72.47
C ASP A 412 -4.97 9.61 -71.61
N THR A 413 -4.71 10.33 -70.51
CA THR A 413 -5.74 10.93 -69.69
C THR A 413 -6.06 12.33 -70.07
#